data_0e8389926fc776fa1a4296e9def638c0
#
_entry.id   0e8389926fc776fa1a4296e9def638c0
#
_cell.length_a   1.000
_cell.length_b   1.000
_cell.length_c   1.000
_cell.angle_alpha   90.00
_cell.angle_beta   90.00
_cell.angle_gamma   90.00
#
_symmetry.space_group_name_H-M   'P 1'
#
loop_
_entity.id
_entity.type
_entity.pdbx_description
1 polymer ?
#
loop_
_entity_poly.entity_id
_entity_poly.type
_entity_poly.pdbx_seq_one_letter_code
_entity_poly.pdbx_strand_id
1 'polypeptide(L)'
;LAELAPDFDWRTETWETLTHELRHHLEWRAREGALEAFDEAAEQNFARMDGEPFDPLFHLSGEAVAEGVYQVDDDFFLDRVVRRLPAVLEFGWHGRSYRATPPAETVLPAFLTVEGVDDPPPGDLVLVLRRRAGLFDLFRQPRPFTGIVAAEPTAGD
;
A
#
# COMPACT_ATOMS: atom_id res chain seq x y z
N LEU A 1 8.56 30.64 52.28
CA LEU A 1 7.56 31.03 51.27
C LEU A 1 8.34 31.54 50.04
N ALA A 2 8.47 30.67 49.04
CA ALA A 2 9.02 31.10 47.74
C ALA A 2 8.03 32.11 47.15
N GLU A 3 8.49 33.35 46.94
CA GLU A 3 7.79 34.34 46.15
C GLU A 3 7.67 33.81 44.76
N LEU A 4 6.48 33.35 44.38
CA LEU A 4 6.10 33.07 43.03
C LEU A 4 6.24 34.37 42.23
N ALA A 5 7.01 34.38 41.17
CA ALA A 5 7.15 35.53 40.31
C ALA A 5 5.75 36.05 39.92
N PRO A 6 5.52 37.37 39.92
CA PRO A 6 4.19 37.96 39.72
C PRO A 6 3.52 37.68 38.39
N ASP A 7 4.25 37.08 37.44
CA ASP A 7 3.79 36.75 36.06
C ASP A 7 3.59 35.25 35.81
N PHE A 8 3.57 34.40 36.85
CA PHE A 8 3.34 32.99 36.69
C PHE A 8 1.84 32.69 36.49
N ASP A 9 1.45 32.47 35.23
CA ASP A 9 0.08 32.04 34.89
C ASP A 9 -0.03 30.51 34.85
N TRP A 10 -0.41 29.93 35.98
CA TRP A 10 -0.59 28.48 36.14
C TRP A 10 -1.63 27.88 35.19
N ARG A 11 -2.57 28.70 34.64
CA ARG A 11 -3.59 28.22 33.70
C ARG A 11 -2.97 27.99 32.33
N THR A 12 -2.14 28.92 31.89
CA THR A 12 -1.41 28.79 30.63
C THR A 12 -0.43 27.64 30.70
N GLU A 13 0.33 27.50 31.77
CA GLU A 13 1.26 26.39 31.99
C GLU A 13 0.54 25.03 32.02
N THR A 14 -0.59 24.93 32.71
CA THR A 14 -1.38 23.71 32.77
C THR A 14 -1.96 23.36 31.40
N TRP A 15 -2.42 24.34 30.64
CA TRP A 15 -2.92 24.16 29.30
C TRP A 15 -1.84 23.70 28.32
N GLU A 16 -0.69 24.31 28.38
CA GLU A 16 0.46 23.91 27.54
C GLU A 16 0.92 22.48 27.86
N THR A 17 1.03 22.13 29.13
CA THR A 17 1.35 20.75 29.54
C THR A 17 0.31 19.75 29.06
N LEU A 18 -0.97 20.05 29.24
CA LEU A 18 -2.06 19.16 28.82
C LEU A 18 -2.08 18.97 27.31
N THR A 19 -1.91 20.03 26.54
CA THR A 19 -1.88 19.93 25.07
C THR A 19 -0.65 19.16 24.58
N HIS A 20 0.48 19.30 25.23
CA HIS A 20 1.70 18.56 24.92
C HIS A 20 1.50 17.05 25.18
N GLU A 21 0.98 16.66 26.33
CA GLU A 21 0.70 15.27 26.67
C GLU A 21 -0.37 14.65 25.73
N LEU A 22 -1.41 15.41 25.40
CA LEU A 22 -2.42 14.97 24.46
C LEU A 22 -1.85 14.72 23.07
N ARG A 23 -0.95 15.59 22.58
CA ARG A 23 -0.26 15.41 21.33
C ARG A 23 0.56 14.12 21.32
N HIS A 24 1.36 13.87 22.35
CA HIS A 24 2.13 12.62 22.48
C HIS A 24 1.25 11.38 22.49
N HIS A 25 0.12 11.44 23.17
CA HIS A 25 -0.82 10.33 23.21
C HIS A 25 -1.46 10.04 21.86
N LEU A 26 -1.83 11.08 21.10
CA LEU A 26 -2.37 10.94 19.75
C LEU A 26 -1.33 10.43 18.77
N GLU A 27 -0.10 10.92 18.85
CA GLU A 27 1.02 10.43 18.02
C GLU A 27 1.33 8.96 18.31
N TRP A 28 1.32 8.55 19.58
CA TRP A 28 1.53 7.17 19.97
C TRP A 28 0.42 6.24 19.46
N ARG A 29 -0.85 6.66 19.58
CA ARG A 29 -1.98 5.90 19.02
C ARG A 29 -1.94 5.78 17.51
N ALA A 30 -1.56 6.84 16.83
CA ALA A 30 -1.40 6.81 15.37
C ALA A 30 -0.30 5.83 14.93
N ARG A 31 0.81 5.75 15.67
CA ARG A 31 1.89 4.80 15.42
C ARG A 31 1.45 3.35 15.66
N GLU A 32 0.73 3.08 16.75
CA GLU A 32 0.19 1.74 17.00
C GLU A 32 -0.77 1.30 15.90
N GLY A 33 -1.70 2.16 15.49
CA GLY A 33 -2.62 1.87 14.41
C GLY A 33 -1.92 1.59 13.08
N ALA A 34 -0.84 2.32 12.78
CA ALA A 34 -0.03 2.08 11.59
C ALA A 34 0.71 0.74 11.64
N LEU A 35 1.27 0.38 12.81
CA LEU A 35 1.95 -0.90 13.00
C LEU A 35 0.98 -2.08 12.85
N GLU A 36 -0.20 -1.99 13.44
CA GLU A 36 -1.25 -3.00 13.29
C GLU A 36 -1.68 -3.17 11.82
N ALA A 37 -1.83 -2.06 11.08
CA ALA A 37 -2.16 -2.09 9.66
C ALA A 37 -1.06 -2.73 8.83
N PHE A 38 0.21 -2.47 9.13
CA PHE A 38 1.35 -3.10 8.46
C PHE A 38 1.43 -4.60 8.76
N ASP A 39 1.19 -5.01 10.00
CA ASP A 39 1.18 -6.42 10.41
C ASP A 39 0.05 -7.17 9.69
N GLU A 40 -1.13 -6.59 9.61
CA GLU A 40 -2.27 -7.17 8.88
C GLU A 40 -1.97 -7.27 7.38
N ALA A 41 -1.39 -6.22 6.78
CA ALA A 41 -0.97 -6.26 5.38
C ALA A 41 0.06 -7.36 5.12
N ALA A 42 1.02 -7.56 6.02
CA ALA A 42 2.00 -8.64 5.93
C ALA A 42 1.35 -10.02 5.99
N GLU A 43 0.38 -10.25 6.88
CA GLU A 43 -0.38 -11.51 6.96
C GLU A 43 -1.13 -11.80 5.66
N GLN A 44 -1.81 -10.80 5.10
CA GLN A 44 -2.51 -10.92 3.82
C GLN A 44 -1.55 -11.20 2.66
N ASN A 45 -0.36 -10.60 2.68
CA ASN A 45 0.67 -10.85 1.69
C ASN A 45 1.21 -12.29 1.76
N PHE A 46 1.38 -12.85 2.95
CA PHE A 46 1.71 -14.27 3.12
C PHE A 46 0.62 -15.16 2.54
N ALA A 47 -0.64 -14.86 2.81
CA ALA A 47 -1.77 -15.60 2.23
C ALA A 47 -1.74 -15.56 0.69
N ARG A 48 -1.43 -14.40 0.09
CA ARG A 48 -1.25 -14.25 -1.35
C ARG A 48 -0.14 -15.18 -1.88
N MET A 49 1.02 -15.19 -1.25
CA MET A 49 2.16 -16.03 -1.63
C MET A 49 1.86 -17.52 -1.51
N ASP A 50 1.09 -17.91 -0.50
CA ASP A 50 0.72 -19.30 -0.24
C ASP A 50 -0.48 -19.79 -1.08
N GLY A 51 -1.05 -18.93 -1.93
CA GLY A 51 -2.24 -19.26 -2.74
C GLY A 51 -3.53 -19.35 -1.94
N GLU A 52 -3.54 -18.84 -0.72
CA GLU A 52 -4.73 -18.76 0.14
C GLU A 52 -5.56 -17.53 -0.19
N PRO A 53 -6.85 -17.51 0.19
CA PRO A 53 -7.68 -16.32 0.03
C PRO A 53 -7.09 -15.12 0.80
N PHE A 54 -7.10 -13.95 0.18
CA PHE A 54 -6.62 -12.72 0.79
C PHE A 54 -7.50 -11.52 0.40
N ASP A 55 -7.42 -10.46 1.22
CA ASP A 55 -8.08 -9.19 0.93
C ASP A 55 -7.44 -8.51 -0.30
N PRO A 56 -8.19 -8.26 -1.39
CA PRO A 56 -7.63 -7.64 -2.60
C PRO A 56 -7.21 -6.18 -2.43
N LEU A 57 -7.43 -5.56 -1.29
CA LEU A 57 -7.04 -4.19 -0.99
C LEU A 57 -5.94 -4.10 0.10
N PHE A 58 -5.37 -5.23 0.52
CA PHE A 58 -4.41 -5.27 1.64
C PHE A 58 -3.18 -4.40 1.39
N HIS A 59 -2.72 -4.31 0.17
CA HIS A 59 -1.52 -3.53 -0.21
C HIS A 59 -1.67 -2.03 0.10
N LEU A 60 -2.90 -1.50 0.07
CA LEU A 60 -3.19 -0.10 0.40
C LEU A 60 -2.91 0.22 1.88
N SER A 61 -2.86 -0.80 2.74
CA SER A 61 -2.48 -0.67 4.15
C SER A 61 -0.97 -0.79 4.38
N GLY A 62 -0.21 -1.05 3.34
CA GLY A 62 1.25 -1.01 3.38
C GLY A 62 1.81 0.41 3.36
N GLU A 63 3.12 0.54 3.24
CA GLU A 63 3.78 1.84 3.15
C GLU A 63 3.63 2.41 1.74
N ALA A 64 3.06 3.61 1.62
CA ALA A 64 3.01 4.35 0.36
C ALA A 64 4.39 4.96 0.08
N VAL A 65 5.13 4.40 -0.87
CA VAL A 65 6.50 4.82 -1.21
C VAL A 65 6.55 5.80 -2.38
N ALA A 66 5.53 5.79 -3.22
CA ALA A 66 5.31 6.74 -4.31
C ALA A 66 3.83 6.75 -4.67
N GLU A 67 3.42 7.62 -5.60
CA GLU A 67 2.06 7.63 -6.10
C GLU A 67 1.70 6.28 -6.76
N GLY A 68 0.68 5.63 -6.22
CA GLY A 68 0.23 4.31 -6.69
C GLY A 68 1.21 3.16 -6.43
N VAL A 69 2.24 3.37 -5.61
CA VAL A 69 3.23 2.34 -5.26
C VAL A 69 3.24 2.12 -3.75
N TYR A 70 2.99 0.88 -3.37
CA TYR A 70 2.92 0.45 -1.96
C TYR A 70 3.94 -0.65 -1.70
N GLN A 71 4.51 -0.63 -0.52
CA GLN A 71 5.45 -1.66 -0.06
C GLN A 71 4.86 -2.40 1.13
N VAL A 72 4.88 -3.72 1.06
CA VAL A 72 4.59 -4.64 2.17
C VAL A 72 5.76 -5.58 2.31
N ASP A 73 6.48 -5.51 3.42
CA ASP A 73 7.78 -6.19 3.61
C ASP A 73 8.74 -5.88 2.45
N ASP A 74 9.23 -6.88 1.73
CA ASP A 74 10.13 -6.73 0.59
C ASP A 74 9.41 -6.64 -0.77
N ASP A 75 8.08 -6.73 -0.77
CA ASP A 75 7.26 -6.76 -1.98
C ASP A 75 6.73 -5.35 -2.32
N PHE A 76 6.73 -5.03 -3.61
CA PHE A 76 6.22 -3.76 -4.12
C PHE A 76 4.98 -4.00 -4.97
N PHE A 77 3.96 -3.18 -4.73
CA PHE A 77 2.67 -3.25 -5.41
C PHE A 77 2.42 -1.96 -6.19
N LEU A 78 2.30 -2.10 -7.51
CA LEU A 78 1.92 -1.01 -8.41
C LEU A 78 0.40 -1.07 -8.59
N ASP A 79 -0.33 -0.19 -7.88
CA ASP A 79 -1.79 -0.17 -7.86
C ASP A 79 -2.35 0.63 -9.04
N ARG A 80 -3.29 0.02 -9.76
CA ARG A 80 -3.99 0.68 -10.87
C ARG A 80 -5.48 0.40 -10.84
N VAL A 81 -6.24 1.47 -10.88
CA VAL A 81 -7.70 1.42 -11.03
C VAL A 81 -8.03 1.45 -12.52
N VAL A 82 -8.70 0.44 -13.01
CA VAL A 82 -9.09 0.29 -14.41
C VAL A 82 -10.56 -0.03 -14.54
N ARG A 83 -11.17 0.35 -15.65
CA ARG A 83 -12.57 0.00 -15.94
C ARG A 83 -12.69 -1.43 -16.48
N ARG A 84 -11.70 -1.85 -17.26
CA ARG A 84 -11.58 -3.18 -17.84
C ARG A 84 -10.11 -3.55 -17.95
N LEU A 85 -9.82 -4.84 -18.06
CA LEU A 85 -8.47 -5.32 -18.25
C LEU A 85 -7.89 -4.81 -19.58
N PRO A 86 -6.78 -4.05 -19.55
CA PRO A 86 -6.12 -3.63 -20.79
C PRO A 86 -5.43 -4.81 -21.47
N ALA A 87 -5.33 -4.75 -22.80
CA ALA A 87 -4.64 -5.77 -23.57
C ALA A 87 -3.13 -5.81 -23.31
N VAL A 88 -2.56 -4.64 -23.03
CA VAL A 88 -1.16 -4.44 -22.67
C VAL A 88 -1.07 -3.51 -21.50
N LEU A 89 -0.25 -3.86 -20.52
CA LEU A 89 0.03 -3.06 -19.34
C LEU A 89 1.35 -2.32 -19.54
N GLU A 90 1.35 -1.02 -19.33
CA GLU A 90 2.56 -0.21 -19.30
C GLU A 90 2.84 0.28 -17.90
N PHE A 91 4.07 0.17 -17.44
CA PHE A 91 4.47 0.59 -16.10
C PHE A 91 5.94 1.01 -16.07
N GLY A 92 6.27 1.82 -15.05
CA GLY A 92 7.63 2.27 -14.79
C GLY A 92 8.25 1.56 -13.59
N TRP A 93 9.53 1.25 -13.68
CA TRP A 93 10.34 0.77 -12.57
C TRP A 93 11.76 1.31 -12.67
N HIS A 94 12.23 1.99 -11.61
CA HIS A 94 13.57 2.62 -11.56
C HIS A 94 13.92 3.46 -12.80
N GLY A 95 12.98 4.33 -13.22
CA GLY A 95 13.18 5.24 -14.35
C GLY A 95 13.14 4.60 -15.73
N ARG A 96 12.84 3.31 -15.83
CA ARG A 96 12.63 2.60 -17.09
C ARG A 96 11.16 2.26 -17.29
N SER A 97 10.75 2.23 -18.53
CA SER A 97 9.40 1.88 -18.94
C SER A 97 9.33 0.46 -19.48
N TYR A 98 8.33 -0.27 -19.04
CA TYR A 98 8.08 -1.66 -19.41
C TYR A 98 6.64 -1.84 -19.85
N ARG A 99 6.42 -2.90 -20.61
CA ARG A 99 5.09 -3.40 -20.94
C ARG A 99 5.02 -4.89 -20.63
N ALA A 100 3.81 -5.33 -20.32
CA ALA A 100 3.50 -6.72 -20.07
C ALA A 100 2.11 -7.06 -20.60
N THR A 101 1.93 -8.31 -21.03
CA THR A 101 0.65 -8.79 -21.52
C THR A 101 0.04 -9.68 -20.44
N PRO A 102 -1.15 -9.32 -19.90
CA PRO A 102 -1.82 -10.18 -18.93
C PRO A 102 -2.16 -11.55 -19.52
N PRO A 103 -2.13 -12.62 -18.72
CA PRO A 103 -2.66 -13.92 -19.15
C PRO A 103 -4.10 -13.83 -19.65
N ALA A 104 -4.47 -14.66 -20.61
CA ALA A 104 -5.79 -14.64 -21.23
C ALA A 104 -6.95 -14.91 -20.25
N GLU A 105 -6.68 -15.69 -19.20
CA GLU A 105 -7.63 -16.03 -18.14
C GLU A 105 -7.77 -14.96 -17.04
N THR A 106 -7.02 -13.87 -17.11
CA THR A 106 -7.00 -12.82 -16.08
C THR A 106 -8.38 -12.20 -15.90
N VAL A 107 -8.83 -12.14 -14.64
CA VAL A 107 -10.04 -11.42 -14.21
C VAL A 107 -9.69 -10.41 -13.12
N LEU A 108 -10.47 -9.34 -13.02
CA LEU A 108 -10.26 -8.32 -11.98
C LEU A 108 -10.95 -8.69 -10.66
N PRO A 109 -10.37 -8.40 -9.51
CA PRO A 109 -9.05 -7.82 -9.28
C PRO A 109 -7.93 -8.82 -9.55
N ALA A 110 -6.83 -8.35 -10.13
CA ALA A 110 -5.70 -9.18 -10.52
C ALA A 110 -4.41 -8.73 -9.86
N PHE A 111 -3.65 -9.68 -9.35
CA PHE A 111 -2.30 -9.51 -8.80
C PHE A 111 -1.32 -10.25 -9.72
N LEU A 112 -0.58 -9.50 -10.51
CA LEU A 112 0.32 -10.04 -11.52
C LEU A 112 1.77 -9.83 -11.09
N THR A 113 2.44 -10.89 -10.71
CA THR A 113 3.87 -10.85 -10.38
C THR A 113 4.69 -10.63 -11.65
N VAL A 114 5.53 -9.63 -11.62
CA VAL A 114 6.32 -9.18 -12.78
C VAL A 114 7.70 -9.80 -12.72
N GLU A 115 8.11 -10.42 -13.81
CA GLU A 115 9.46 -10.94 -14.00
C GLU A 115 10.15 -10.20 -15.15
N GLY A 116 11.48 -10.09 -15.09
CA GLY A 116 12.29 -9.59 -16.19
C GLY A 116 12.55 -8.08 -16.19
N VAL A 117 12.29 -7.38 -15.09
CA VAL A 117 12.72 -5.99 -14.92
C VAL A 117 14.20 -5.93 -14.53
N ASP A 118 14.87 -4.86 -14.93
CA ASP A 118 16.20 -4.55 -14.43
C ASP A 118 16.09 -4.02 -12.98
N ASP A 119 17.04 -4.37 -12.14
CA ASP A 119 17.04 -3.94 -10.73
C ASP A 119 15.76 -4.34 -9.98
N PRO A 120 15.40 -5.64 -9.94
CA PRO A 120 14.19 -6.06 -9.25
C PRO A 120 14.28 -5.78 -7.75
N PRO A 121 13.14 -5.61 -7.05
CA PRO A 121 13.15 -5.51 -5.60
C PRO A 121 13.65 -6.82 -4.96
N PRO A 122 14.02 -6.82 -3.67
CA PRO A 122 14.37 -8.03 -2.95
C PRO A 122 13.26 -9.09 -2.91
N GLY A 123 12.01 -8.65 -2.88
CA GLY A 123 10.83 -9.49 -2.99
C GLY A 123 10.19 -9.42 -4.38
N ASP A 124 8.87 -9.59 -4.40
CA ASP A 124 8.09 -9.53 -5.63
C ASP A 124 7.80 -8.10 -6.07
N LEU A 125 7.77 -7.88 -7.37
CA LEU A 125 7.15 -6.72 -7.98
C LEU A 125 5.79 -7.16 -8.55
N VAL A 126 4.71 -6.54 -8.08
CA VAL A 126 3.34 -6.98 -8.39
C VAL A 126 2.54 -5.82 -9.00
N LEU A 127 1.95 -6.06 -10.18
CA LEU A 127 0.96 -5.17 -10.76
C LEU A 127 -0.41 -5.53 -10.19
N VAL A 128 -1.06 -4.58 -9.55
CA VAL A 128 -2.41 -4.75 -9.02
C VAL A 128 -3.40 -4.01 -9.91
N LEU A 129 -4.31 -4.74 -10.53
CA LEU A 129 -5.36 -4.21 -11.38
C LEU A 129 -6.70 -4.41 -10.69
N ARG A 130 -7.39 -3.34 -10.41
CA ARG A 130 -8.68 -3.39 -9.73
C ARG A 130 -9.65 -2.38 -10.30
N ARG A 131 -10.93 -2.66 -10.15
CA ARG A 131 -11.98 -1.69 -10.45
C ARG A 131 -12.15 -0.73 -9.28
N ARG A 132 -12.68 0.45 -9.56
CA ARG A 132 -13.08 1.38 -8.52
C ARG A 132 -14.16 0.72 -7.66
N ALA A 133 -13.96 0.69 -6.34
CA ALA A 133 -14.93 0.12 -5.41
C ALA A 133 -16.28 0.84 -5.55
N GLY A 134 -17.34 0.08 -5.86
CA GLY A 134 -18.71 0.54 -5.84
C GLY A 134 -19.41 0.13 -4.54
N LEU A 135 -20.56 0.74 -4.26
CA LEU A 135 -21.35 0.42 -3.05
C LEU A 135 -21.78 -1.05 -2.96
N PHE A 136 -21.87 -1.74 -4.10
CA PHE A 136 -22.25 -3.16 -4.16
C PHE A 136 -21.05 -4.11 -3.93
N ASP A 137 -19.83 -3.62 -4.08
CA ASP A 137 -18.61 -4.43 -3.90
C ASP A 137 -18.31 -4.70 -2.42
N LEU A 138 -18.91 -3.92 -1.51
CA LEU A 138 -18.82 -4.14 -0.07
C LEU A 138 -19.43 -5.49 0.38
N PHE A 139 -20.34 -6.05 -0.42
CA PHE A 139 -21.05 -7.30 -0.13
C PHE A 139 -20.53 -8.50 -0.92
N ARG A 140 -19.72 -8.26 -1.94
CA ARG A 140 -19.07 -9.28 -2.75
C ARG A 140 -17.59 -8.94 -2.86
N GLN A 141 -16.75 -9.59 -2.06
CA GLN A 141 -15.32 -9.59 -2.31
C GLN A 141 -15.03 -10.65 -3.37
N PRO A 142 -14.78 -10.26 -4.63
CA PRO A 142 -14.38 -11.23 -5.64
C PRO A 142 -13.01 -11.81 -5.24
N ARG A 143 -12.84 -13.11 -5.46
CA ARG A 143 -11.56 -13.76 -5.22
C ARG A 143 -10.50 -13.17 -6.16
N PRO A 144 -9.35 -12.66 -5.65
CA PRO A 144 -8.32 -12.11 -6.51
C PRO A 144 -7.74 -13.16 -7.45
N PHE A 145 -7.51 -12.76 -8.69
CA PHE A 145 -6.72 -13.54 -9.64
C PHE A 145 -5.24 -13.32 -9.34
N THR A 146 -4.46 -14.37 -9.39
CA THR A 146 -2.99 -14.29 -9.27
C THR A 146 -2.35 -14.92 -10.50
N GLY A 147 -1.32 -14.26 -11.03
CA GLY A 147 -0.61 -14.75 -12.20
C GLY A 147 0.78 -14.15 -12.29
N ILE A 148 1.53 -14.54 -13.31
CA ILE A 148 2.87 -14.07 -13.60
C ILE A 148 2.88 -13.46 -15.00
N VAL A 149 3.57 -12.32 -15.15
CA VAL A 149 3.78 -11.65 -16.43
C VAL A 149 5.25 -11.37 -16.65
N ALA A 150 5.69 -11.44 -17.90
CA ALA A 150 7.02 -11.04 -18.30
C ALA A 150 7.04 -9.56 -18.70
N ALA A 151 7.96 -8.80 -18.15
CA ALA A 151 8.18 -7.42 -18.52
C ALA A 151 9.07 -7.35 -19.76
N GLU A 152 8.67 -6.56 -20.73
CA GLU A 152 9.45 -6.22 -21.90
C GLU A 152 9.78 -4.72 -21.86
N PRO A 153 11.07 -4.32 -22.03
CA PRO A 153 11.40 -2.90 -22.13
C PRO A 153 10.67 -2.25 -23.30
N THR A 154 10.10 -1.07 -23.08
CA THR A 154 9.57 -0.29 -24.18
C THR A 154 10.70 0.33 -24.95
N ALA A 155 10.69 0.14 -26.28
CA ALA A 155 11.69 0.74 -27.17
C ALA A 155 11.52 2.27 -27.21
N GLY A 156 12.55 3.03 -26.81
CA GLY A 156 12.55 4.48 -26.91
C GLY A 156 13.10 5.26 -25.72
N ASP A 157 13.52 4.58 -24.68
CA ASP A 157 14.19 5.22 -23.53
C ASP A 157 15.69 4.92 -23.50
#